data_1d268ccfe1cf86ba38eba92164f13bca
#
_entry.id   1d268ccfe1cf86ba38eba92164f13bca
#
_cell.length_a   1.000
_cell.length_b   1.000
_cell.length_c   1.000
_cell.angle_alpha   90.00
_cell.angle_beta   90.00
_cell.angle_gamma   90.00
#
_symmetry.space_group_name_H-M   'P 1'
#
loop_
_entity.id
_entity.type
_entity.pdbx_description
1 polymer ?
#
loop_
_entity_poly.entity_id
_entity_poly.type
_entity_poly.pdbx_seq_one_letter_code
_entity_poly.pdbx_strand_id
1 'polypeptide(L)'
;MAKKDNEIESEKNLDEQLELDKKDVSENSDSEEEMIREILSQNVTKLKKMAKEYKIGSFSGMSKLELINAILIEKGKERGKTYGFGKLDVIGEGNYGFLRNTSIGPDVYVSISQIKRFFLRNEDIVFGELRIPIGTEKNYGILKVLLVNGDLPEKSLERPYFDDLVPSYPDEK
;
A
#
# COMPACT_ATOMS: atom_id res chain seq x y z
N MET A 1 28.79 40.98 -7.43
CA MET A 1 27.94 40.46 -8.52
C MET A 1 27.99 38.94 -8.65
N ALA A 2 29.11 38.30 -8.42
CA ALA A 2 29.26 36.82 -8.60
C ALA A 2 28.48 35.90 -7.58
N LYS A 3 27.98 36.43 -6.48
CA LYS A 3 27.22 35.62 -5.48
C LYS A 3 25.73 35.45 -5.81
N LYS A 4 25.15 36.35 -6.57
CA LYS A 4 23.72 36.26 -6.96
C LYS A 4 23.49 35.31 -8.12
N ASP A 5 24.44 35.18 -9.02
CA ASP A 5 24.31 34.31 -10.18
C ASP A 5 24.42 32.83 -9.81
N ASN A 6 25.18 32.53 -8.75
CA ASN A 6 25.34 31.14 -8.24
C ASN A 6 24.12 30.65 -7.44
N GLU A 7 23.33 31.53 -6.81
CA GLU A 7 22.09 31.16 -6.10
C GLU A 7 20.95 30.89 -7.10
N ILE A 8 20.85 31.63 -8.18
CA ILE A 8 19.82 31.47 -9.22
C ILE A 8 20.06 30.16 -10.02
N GLU A 9 21.32 29.78 -10.23
CA GLU A 9 21.68 28.55 -10.92
C GLU A 9 21.43 27.31 -10.05
N SER A 10 21.62 27.42 -8.74
CA SER A 10 21.31 26.36 -7.78
C SER A 10 19.81 26.14 -7.59
N GLU A 11 19.00 27.20 -7.58
CA GLU A 11 17.53 27.09 -7.50
C GLU A 11 16.94 26.49 -8.78
N LYS A 12 17.43 26.87 -9.96
CA LYS A 12 17.00 26.27 -11.24
C LYS A 12 17.32 24.78 -11.33
N ASN A 13 18.50 24.37 -10.88
CA ASN A 13 18.88 22.97 -10.87
C ASN A 13 18.03 22.14 -9.87
N LEU A 14 17.61 22.76 -8.76
CA LEU A 14 16.75 22.11 -7.77
C LEU A 14 15.32 21.91 -8.31
N ASP A 15 14.78 22.91 -9.00
CA ASP A 15 13.46 22.84 -9.60
C ASP A 15 13.40 21.85 -10.76
N GLU A 16 14.44 21.79 -11.59
CA GLU A 16 14.56 20.83 -12.69
C GLU A 16 14.71 19.39 -12.16
N GLN A 17 15.43 19.20 -11.05
CA GLN A 17 15.57 17.91 -10.37
C GLN A 17 14.25 17.46 -9.73
N LEU A 18 13.50 18.40 -9.14
CA LEU A 18 12.17 18.14 -8.57
C LEU A 18 11.12 17.80 -9.64
N GLU A 19 11.24 18.36 -10.84
CA GLU A 19 10.34 18.01 -11.96
C GLU A 19 10.69 16.65 -12.58
N LEU A 20 11.99 16.30 -12.68
CA LEU A 20 12.44 14.99 -13.11
C LEU A 20 12.01 13.91 -12.13
N ASP A 21 12.19 14.12 -10.82
CA ASP A 21 11.75 13.20 -9.78
C ASP A 21 10.22 13.00 -9.77
N LYS A 22 9.45 14.05 -10.06
CA LYS A 22 7.99 13.97 -10.21
C LYS A 22 7.57 13.16 -11.44
N LYS A 23 8.30 13.25 -12.52
CA LYS A 23 8.01 12.55 -13.78
C LYS A 23 8.31 11.06 -13.67
N ASP A 24 9.46 10.71 -13.08
CA ASP A 24 9.83 9.32 -12.81
C ASP A 24 8.89 8.64 -11.81
N VAL A 25 8.37 9.40 -10.83
CA VAL A 25 7.37 8.92 -9.87
C VAL A 25 6.02 8.66 -10.55
N SER A 26 5.61 9.48 -11.53
CA SER A 26 4.32 9.29 -12.22
C SER A 26 4.32 8.10 -13.17
N GLU A 27 5.34 7.93 -13.99
CA GLU A 27 5.45 6.80 -14.93
C GLU A 27 5.63 5.46 -14.21
N ASN A 28 6.35 5.43 -13.09
CA ASN A 28 6.47 4.24 -12.24
C ASN A 28 5.17 3.90 -11.49
N SER A 29 4.35 4.91 -11.14
CA SER A 29 3.06 4.65 -10.45
C SER A 29 2.05 4.01 -11.38
N ASP A 30 1.95 4.45 -12.64
CA ASP A 30 0.99 3.91 -13.61
C ASP A 30 1.31 2.45 -13.95
N SER A 31 2.58 2.13 -14.15
CA SER A 31 3.03 0.75 -14.40
C SER A 31 2.85 -0.18 -13.19
N GLU A 32 2.92 0.36 -11.98
CA GLU A 32 2.67 -0.37 -10.73
C GLU A 32 1.19 -0.68 -10.54
N GLU A 33 0.33 0.29 -10.76
CA GLU A 33 -1.12 0.11 -10.68
C GLU A 33 -1.64 -0.88 -11.74
N GLU A 34 -1.12 -0.80 -12.97
CA GLU A 34 -1.47 -1.74 -14.03
C GLU A 34 -1.07 -3.17 -13.67
N MET A 35 0.13 -3.37 -13.15
CA MET A 35 0.59 -4.67 -12.63
C MET A 35 -0.32 -5.20 -11.53
N ILE A 36 -0.72 -4.36 -10.59
CA ILE A 36 -1.61 -4.74 -9.49
C ILE A 36 -2.99 -5.13 -10.04
N ARG A 37 -3.57 -4.33 -10.94
CA ARG A 37 -4.86 -4.61 -11.58
C ARG A 37 -4.82 -5.93 -12.36
N GLU A 38 -3.73 -6.19 -13.09
CA GLU A 38 -3.53 -7.45 -13.78
C GLU A 38 -3.58 -8.64 -12.83
N ILE A 39 -2.85 -8.58 -11.71
CA ILE A 39 -2.81 -9.67 -10.71
C ILE A 39 -4.17 -9.86 -10.05
N LEU A 40 -4.87 -8.77 -9.69
CA LEU A 40 -6.20 -8.82 -9.10
C LEU A 40 -7.23 -9.50 -10.02
N SER A 41 -7.10 -9.33 -11.33
CA SER A 41 -7.98 -9.93 -12.32
C SER A 41 -7.82 -11.44 -12.50
N GLN A 42 -6.69 -12.01 -12.00
CA GLN A 42 -6.39 -13.42 -12.18
C GLN A 42 -7.25 -14.34 -11.30
N ASN A 43 -7.57 -15.50 -11.82
CA ASN A 43 -8.22 -16.55 -11.05
C ASN A 43 -7.21 -17.29 -10.13
N VAL A 44 -7.71 -18.01 -9.12
CA VAL A 44 -6.89 -18.72 -8.13
C VAL A 44 -5.93 -19.72 -8.78
N THR A 45 -6.35 -20.40 -9.85
CA THR A 45 -5.53 -21.37 -10.55
C THR A 45 -4.30 -20.74 -11.19
N LYS A 46 -4.48 -19.57 -11.81
CA LYS A 46 -3.39 -18.82 -12.42
C LYS A 46 -2.46 -18.21 -11.37
N LEU A 47 -3.03 -17.68 -10.26
CA LEU A 47 -2.26 -17.20 -9.12
C LEU A 47 -1.38 -18.31 -8.49
N LYS A 48 -1.91 -19.52 -8.33
CA LYS A 48 -1.11 -20.69 -7.85
C LYS A 48 0.03 -21.05 -8.81
N LYS A 49 -0.19 -20.90 -10.12
CA LYS A 49 0.84 -21.12 -11.13
C LYS A 49 1.96 -20.09 -11.01
N MET A 50 1.59 -18.80 -10.88
CA MET A 50 2.54 -17.72 -10.63
C MET A 50 3.30 -17.91 -9.31
N ALA A 51 2.61 -18.27 -8.23
CA ALA A 51 3.25 -18.56 -6.95
C ALA A 51 4.30 -19.66 -7.04
N LYS A 52 4.06 -20.68 -7.87
CA LYS A 52 5.06 -21.74 -8.16
C LYS A 52 6.27 -21.19 -8.93
N GLU A 53 6.04 -20.33 -9.91
CA GLU A 53 7.11 -19.68 -10.71
C GLU A 53 8.01 -18.81 -9.82
N TYR A 54 7.41 -18.06 -8.89
CA TYR A 54 8.12 -17.24 -7.90
C TYR A 54 8.68 -18.06 -6.71
N LYS A 55 8.55 -19.37 -6.72
CA LYS A 55 9.03 -20.29 -5.66
C LYS A 55 8.49 -19.94 -4.27
N ILE A 56 7.27 -19.43 -4.20
CA ILE A 56 6.59 -19.12 -2.94
C ILE A 56 6.30 -20.43 -2.21
N GLY A 57 6.75 -20.54 -0.96
CA GLY A 57 6.51 -21.72 -0.14
C GLY A 57 5.05 -21.85 0.29
N SER A 58 4.56 -23.08 0.45
CA SER A 58 3.24 -23.37 1.06
C SER A 58 2.02 -22.74 0.37
N PHE A 59 2.13 -22.34 -0.89
CA PHE A 59 1.08 -21.66 -1.64
C PHE A 59 -0.22 -22.48 -1.82
N SER A 60 -0.18 -23.79 -1.63
CA SER A 60 -1.32 -24.67 -1.85
C SER A 60 -2.52 -24.38 -0.93
N GLY A 61 -2.25 -23.99 0.33
CA GLY A 61 -3.25 -23.69 1.34
C GLY A 61 -3.65 -22.21 1.41
N MET A 62 -3.00 -21.35 0.64
CA MET A 62 -3.25 -19.90 0.69
C MET A 62 -4.58 -19.53 0.05
N SER A 63 -5.28 -18.59 0.68
CA SER A 63 -6.44 -17.90 0.11
C SER A 63 -6.06 -17.05 -1.11
N LYS A 64 -7.05 -16.61 -1.89
CA LYS A 64 -6.79 -15.73 -3.03
C LYS A 64 -6.04 -14.46 -2.62
N LEU A 65 -6.42 -13.85 -1.50
CA LEU A 65 -5.79 -12.62 -0.98
C LEU A 65 -4.32 -12.87 -0.58
N GLU A 66 -4.05 -13.96 0.11
CA GLU A 66 -2.69 -14.32 0.52
C GLU A 66 -1.80 -14.59 -0.70
N LEU A 67 -2.32 -15.27 -1.72
CA LEU A 67 -1.60 -15.48 -2.99
C LEU A 67 -1.26 -14.17 -3.69
N ILE A 68 -2.22 -13.26 -3.80
CA ILE A 68 -2.01 -11.92 -4.39
C ILE A 68 -0.91 -11.17 -3.63
N ASN A 69 -1.02 -11.10 -2.31
CA ASN A 69 -0.06 -10.40 -1.48
C ASN A 69 1.36 -11.01 -1.61
N ALA A 70 1.47 -12.33 -1.58
CA ALA A 70 2.75 -13.01 -1.71
C ALA A 70 3.40 -12.77 -3.09
N ILE A 71 2.63 -12.84 -4.17
CA ILE A 71 3.12 -12.57 -5.53
C ILE A 71 3.58 -11.11 -5.67
N LEU A 72 2.81 -10.18 -5.14
CA LEU A 72 3.15 -8.75 -5.18
C LEU A 72 4.43 -8.44 -4.40
N ILE A 73 4.67 -9.10 -3.26
CA ILE A 73 5.92 -8.96 -2.50
C ILE A 73 7.12 -9.41 -3.34
N GLU A 74 7.04 -10.57 -3.99
CA GLU A 74 8.14 -11.06 -4.83
C GLU A 74 8.38 -10.15 -6.04
N LYS A 75 7.33 -9.70 -6.71
CA LYS A 75 7.44 -8.72 -7.80
C LYS A 75 8.03 -7.37 -7.33
N GLY A 76 7.74 -6.95 -6.12
CA GLY A 76 8.33 -5.75 -5.52
C GLY A 76 9.84 -5.91 -5.33
N LYS A 77 10.28 -7.05 -4.83
CA LYS A 77 11.72 -7.35 -4.68
C LYS A 77 12.48 -7.25 -6.01
N GLU A 78 11.90 -7.76 -7.09
CA GLU A 78 12.48 -7.65 -8.45
C GLU A 78 12.65 -6.18 -8.88
N ARG A 79 11.81 -5.28 -8.39
CA ARG A 79 11.84 -3.84 -8.67
C ARG A 79 12.63 -3.02 -7.63
N GLY A 80 13.28 -3.68 -6.67
CA GLY A 80 14.00 -3.04 -5.58
C GLY A 80 13.10 -2.34 -4.55
N LYS A 81 11.79 -2.67 -4.52
CA LYS A 81 10.81 -2.14 -3.58
C LYS A 81 10.52 -3.11 -2.46
N THR A 82 10.29 -2.58 -1.28
CA THR A 82 9.86 -3.38 -0.13
C THR A 82 8.35 -3.25 0.02
N TYR A 83 7.63 -4.34 -0.20
CA TYR A 83 6.20 -4.42 0.05
C TYR A 83 5.91 -5.22 1.30
N GLY A 84 4.80 -4.90 1.95
CA GLY A 84 4.31 -5.66 3.08
C GLY A 84 2.82 -5.43 3.30
N PHE A 85 2.23 -6.32 4.06
CA PHE A 85 0.84 -6.21 4.46
C PHE A 85 0.69 -6.56 5.94
N GLY A 86 -0.39 -6.10 6.53
CA GLY A 86 -0.74 -6.39 7.90
C GLY A 86 -2.16 -5.94 8.20
N LYS A 87 -2.63 -6.27 9.39
CA LYS A 87 -3.92 -5.87 9.91
C LYS A 87 -3.80 -4.53 10.61
N LEU A 88 -4.61 -3.55 10.21
CA LEU A 88 -4.55 -2.20 10.77
C LEU A 88 -5.15 -2.17 12.16
N ASP A 89 -4.39 -1.65 13.10
CA ASP A 89 -4.76 -1.31 14.46
C ASP A 89 -4.69 0.21 14.61
N VAL A 90 -5.85 0.87 14.64
CA VAL A 90 -5.96 2.33 14.73
C VAL A 90 -5.91 2.76 16.18
N ILE A 91 -5.04 3.71 16.50
CA ILE A 91 -4.78 4.17 17.86
C ILE A 91 -5.11 5.66 17.97
N GLY A 92 -5.54 6.08 19.17
CA GLY A 92 -5.72 7.50 19.50
C GLY A 92 -6.80 8.19 18.67
N GLU A 93 -8.01 7.65 18.67
CA GLU A 93 -9.18 8.23 17.95
C GLU A 93 -8.93 8.46 16.46
N GLY A 94 -8.12 7.59 15.82
CA GLY A 94 -7.82 7.69 14.39
C GLY A 94 -6.64 8.60 14.05
N ASN A 95 -5.82 8.99 15.03
CA ASN A 95 -4.68 9.88 14.79
C ASN A 95 -3.47 9.17 14.15
N TYR A 96 -3.29 7.88 14.37
CA TYR A 96 -2.28 7.04 13.72
C TYR A 96 -2.64 5.57 13.89
N GLY A 97 -1.91 4.69 13.25
CA GLY A 97 -2.13 3.25 13.40
C GLY A 97 -0.87 2.45 13.15
N PHE A 98 -0.96 1.16 13.44
CA PHE A 98 0.07 0.20 13.09
C PHE A 98 -0.53 -0.98 12.34
N LEU A 99 0.18 -1.47 11.35
CA LEU A 99 -0.13 -2.78 10.80
C LEU A 99 0.50 -3.83 11.71
N ARG A 100 -0.36 -4.69 12.25
CA ARG A 100 0.01 -5.82 13.10
C ARG A 100 0.09 -7.11 12.28
N ASN A 101 0.81 -8.10 12.81
CA ASN A 101 0.98 -9.39 12.14
C ASN A 101 1.46 -9.24 10.69
N THR A 102 2.44 -8.37 10.51
CA THR A 102 2.94 -8.03 9.17
C THR A 102 3.71 -9.18 8.54
N SER A 103 3.73 -9.21 7.21
CA SER A 103 4.54 -10.15 6.43
C SER A 103 6.05 -10.01 6.63
N ILE A 104 6.50 -8.87 7.15
CA ILE A 104 7.92 -8.57 7.42
C ILE A 104 8.32 -8.82 8.88
N GLY A 105 7.38 -9.13 9.77
CA GLY A 105 7.57 -9.38 11.19
C GLY A 105 7.34 -8.15 12.06
N PRO A 106 8.12 -7.04 11.96
CA PRO A 106 7.89 -5.83 12.75
C PRO A 106 6.59 -5.11 12.39
N ASP A 107 6.01 -4.40 13.36
CA ASP A 107 4.85 -3.54 13.11
C ASP A 107 5.22 -2.38 12.16
N VAL A 108 4.27 -1.99 11.31
CA VAL A 108 4.45 -0.91 10.34
C VAL A 108 3.59 0.28 10.73
N TYR A 109 4.20 1.45 10.85
CA TYR A 109 3.51 2.69 11.17
C TYR A 109 2.67 3.18 9.99
N VAL A 110 1.43 3.58 10.28
CA VAL A 110 0.49 4.17 9.33
C VAL A 110 0.12 5.57 9.80
N SER A 111 0.40 6.58 8.98
CA SER A 111 0.12 7.97 9.34
C SER A 111 -1.37 8.30 9.26
N ILE A 112 -1.79 9.32 10.02
CA ILE A 112 -3.14 9.87 9.98
C ILE A 112 -3.57 10.26 8.56
N SER A 113 -2.64 10.79 7.75
CA SER A 113 -2.92 11.20 6.37
C SER A 113 -3.36 10.02 5.50
N GLN A 114 -2.72 8.86 5.66
CA GLN A 114 -3.09 7.64 4.95
C GLN A 114 -4.44 7.09 5.43
N ILE A 115 -4.64 7.07 6.76
CA ILE A 115 -5.90 6.61 7.36
C ILE A 115 -7.08 7.44 6.85
N LYS A 116 -6.96 8.77 6.88
CA LYS A 116 -8.02 9.68 6.41
C LYS A 116 -8.21 9.64 4.89
N ARG A 117 -7.11 9.62 4.14
CA ARG A 117 -7.17 9.64 2.66
C ARG A 117 -7.93 8.46 2.09
N PHE A 118 -7.74 7.27 2.65
CA PHE A 118 -8.34 6.02 2.16
C PHE A 118 -9.46 5.49 3.04
N PHE A 119 -9.93 6.28 4.01
CA PHE A 119 -10.97 5.87 4.97
C PHE A 119 -10.69 4.50 5.57
N LEU A 120 -9.43 4.30 6.00
CA LEU A 120 -9.01 3.05 6.60
C LEU A 120 -9.68 2.87 7.96
N ARG A 121 -10.13 1.65 8.21
CA ARG A 121 -10.80 1.29 9.46
C ARG A 121 -9.96 0.31 10.26
N ASN A 122 -10.26 0.24 11.54
CA ASN A 122 -9.67 -0.78 12.39
C ASN A 122 -9.92 -2.17 11.79
N GLU A 123 -8.91 -3.03 11.87
CA GLU A 123 -8.93 -4.39 11.34
C GLU A 123 -8.87 -4.54 9.79
N ASP A 124 -8.81 -3.45 9.02
CA ASP A 124 -8.55 -3.54 7.59
C ASP A 124 -7.20 -4.22 7.32
N ILE A 125 -7.18 -5.10 6.31
CA ILE A 125 -5.93 -5.67 5.79
C ILE A 125 -5.37 -4.70 4.76
N VAL A 126 -4.28 -4.04 5.11
CA VAL A 126 -3.62 -3.03 4.26
C VAL A 126 -2.35 -3.62 3.68
N PHE A 127 -2.20 -3.52 2.36
CA PHE A 127 -1.00 -3.86 1.62
C PHE A 127 -0.41 -2.58 1.02
N GLY A 128 0.89 -2.42 1.10
CA GLY A 128 1.54 -1.23 0.56
C GLY A 128 3.04 -1.30 0.45
N GLU A 129 3.59 -0.26 -0.15
CA GLU A 129 5.02 -0.01 -0.20
C GLU A 129 5.50 0.53 1.15
N LEU A 130 6.59 -0.04 1.64
CA LEU A 130 7.13 0.25 2.96
C LEU A 130 8.43 1.06 2.84
N ARG A 131 8.55 2.04 3.72
CA ARG A 131 9.78 2.79 3.93
C ARG A 131 10.59 2.14 5.06
N ILE A 132 11.84 1.88 4.79
CA ILE A 132 12.79 1.39 5.79
C ILE A 132 12.98 2.44 6.90
N PRO A 133 13.08 2.04 8.17
CA PRO A 133 13.35 2.96 9.27
C PRO A 133 14.64 3.75 9.05
N ILE A 134 14.60 5.05 9.34
CA ILE A 134 15.75 5.94 9.20
C ILE A 134 16.16 6.47 10.59
N GLY A 135 17.46 6.42 10.88
CA GLY A 135 18.02 6.95 12.13
C GLY A 135 17.52 6.20 13.36
N THR A 136 16.78 6.89 14.23
CA THR A 136 16.28 6.35 15.51
C THR A 136 14.90 5.68 15.41
N GLU A 137 14.30 5.66 14.25
CA GLU A 137 13.01 5.00 14.03
C GLU A 137 13.13 3.49 14.24
N LYS A 138 12.17 2.91 14.96
CA LYS A 138 12.15 1.47 15.25
C LYS A 138 11.30 0.68 14.27
N ASN A 139 10.30 1.33 13.68
CA ASN A 139 9.29 0.69 12.85
C ASN A 139 9.41 1.12 11.40
N TYR A 140 9.06 0.21 10.48
CA TYR A 140 8.83 0.58 9.10
C TYR A 140 7.64 1.56 9.02
N GLY A 141 7.63 2.43 8.03
CA GLY A 141 6.50 3.29 7.73
C GLY A 141 5.84 2.87 6.43
N ILE A 142 4.53 2.99 6.32
CA ILE A 142 3.86 2.82 5.03
C ILE A 142 4.11 4.07 4.18
N LEU A 143 4.68 3.88 3.00
CA LEU A 143 4.96 4.94 2.05
C LEU A 143 3.75 5.18 1.13
N LYS A 144 3.20 4.11 0.57
CA LYS A 144 2.05 4.13 -0.33
C LYS A 144 1.13 2.95 -0.04
N VAL A 145 -0.15 3.20 0.18
CA VAL A 145 -1.17 2.15 0.27
C VAL A 145 -1.51 1.68 -1.14
N LEU A 146 -1.42 0.39 -1.40
CA LEU A 146 -1.65 -0.21 -2.71
C LEU A 146 -2.93 -1.04 -2.76
N LEU A 147 -3.27 -1.74 -1.67
CA LEU A 147 -4.53 -2.49 -1.55
C LEU A 147 -5.11 -2.34 -0.14
N VAL A 148 -6.43 -2.37 -0.07
CA VAL A 148 -7.21 -2.45 1.18
C VAL A 148 -8.17 -3.63 1.06
N ASN A 149 -8.05 -4.60 1.95
CA ASN A 149 -8.84 -5.85 1.93
C ASN A 149 -8.81 -6.60 0.58
N GLY A 150 -7.73 -6.47 -0.17
CA GLY A 150 -7.54 -7.13 -1.47
C GLY A 150 -8.13 -6.40 -2.67
N ASP A 151 -8.66 -5.19 -2.46
CA ASP A 151 -9.14 -4.30 -3.53
C ASP A 151 -8.28 -3.03 -3.61
N LEU A 152 -8.42 -2.28 -4.70
CA LEU A 152 -7.76 -1.00 -4.86
C LEU A 152 -8.25 0.00 -3.79
N PRO A 153 -7.40 0.92 -3.32
CA PRO A 153 -7.73 1.82 -2.21
C PRO A 153 -8.95 2.71 -2.49
N GLU A 154 -9.23 3.04 -3.75
CA GLU A 154 -10.37 3.85 -4.17
C GLU A 154 -11.70 3.19 -3.80
N LYS A 155 -11.78 1.87 -3.87
CA LYS A 155 -12.98 1.13 -3.45
C LYS A 155 -13.27 1.25 -1.95
N SER A 156 -12.27 1.53 -1.13
CA SER A 156 -12.48 1.75 0.30
C SER A 156 -13.26 3.04 0.57
N LEU A 157 -13.21 4.01 -0.33
CA LEU A 157 -13.95 5.26 -0.27
C LEU A 157 -15.46 5.08 -0.48
N GLU A 158 -15.85 4.04 -1.22
CA GLU A 158 -17.25 3.73 -1.53
C GLU A 158 -17.94 2.92 -0.43
N ARG A 159 -17.19 2.51 0.61
CA ARG A 159 -17.76 1.69 1.70
C ARG A 159 -18.70 2.53 2.58
N PRO A 160 -19.99 2.17 2.69
CA PRO A 160 -20.91 2.86 3.59
C PRO A 160 -20.44 2.74 5.06
N TYR A 161 -20.67 3.77 5.84
CA TYR A 161 -20.50 3.65 7.30
C TYR A 161 -21.55 2.72 7.85
N PHE A 162 -21.21 1.96 8.89
CA PHE A 162 -22.17 1.06 9.56
C PHE A 162 -23.37 1.84 10.11
N ASP A 163 -23.13 3.06 10.58
CA ASP A 163 -24.16 3.95 11.11
C ASP A 163 -25.14 4.47 10.05
N ASP A 164 -24.73 4.42 8.77
CA ASP A 164 -25.58 4.80 7.62
C ASP A 164 -26.43 3.62 7.10
N LEU A 165 -26.19 2.40 7.61
CA LEU A 165 -26.96 1.22 7.24
C LEU A 165 -28.27 1.20 8.03
N VAL A 166 -29.37 1.54 7.37
CA VAL A 166 -30.71 1.37 7.93
C VAL A 166 -30.99 -0.12 8.09
N PRO A 167 -31.24 -0.63 9.32
CA PRO A 167 -31.59 -2.03 9.50
C PRO A 167 -32.92 -2.31 8.81
N SER A 168 -32.93 -3.11 7.75
CA SER A 168 -34.16 -3.62 7.17
C SER A 168 -34.61 -4.78 8.02
N TYR A 169 -35.66 -4.55 8.82
CA TYR A 169 -36.36 -5.65 9.50
C TYR A 169 -37.12 -6.44 8.43
N PRO A 170 -37.07 -7.78 8.45
CA PRO A 170 -37.96 -8.57 7.60
C PRO A 170 -39.39 -8.36 8.12
N ASP A 171 -40.26 -7.94 7.20
CA ASP A 171 -41.71 -7.90 7.47
C ASP A 171 -42.19 -9.33 7.80
N GLU A 172 -42.47 -9.58 9.07
CA GLU A 172 -43.18 -10.80 9.46
C GLU A 172 -44.61 -10.76 8.87
N LYS A 173 -44.90 -11.75 8.01
CA LYS A 173 -46.26 -12.07 7.60
C LYS A 173 -46.84 -13.12 8.51
#